data_2c09fd9ec1e99d409f277cce2194f3e8
#
_entry.id   2c09fd9ec1e99d409f277cce2194f3e8
#
_cell.length_a   1.000
_cell.length_b   1.000
_cell.length_c   1.000
_cell.angle_alpha   90.00
_cell.angle_beta   90.00
_cell.angle_gamma   90.00
#
_symmetry.space_group_name_H-M   'P 1'
#
loop_
_entity.id
_entity.type
_entity.pdbx_description
1 polymer ?
#
loop_
_entity_poly.entity_id
_entity_poly.type
_entity_poly.pdbx_seq_one_letter_code
_entity_poly.pdbx_strand_id
1 'polypeptide(L)'
;MAALVVLADERGYQSLRVEDLIALAGVARGAFYEQFRGRDDLLLATVTEIGELGLRDAATAYKRGGPAEVRLRAAIEGVIGFAVAQTAAARLWLVDAYGAGPAAIDTAEQGLDGIRALVAQALAELAGEATPDEAPALDGTDAAALSPDAIRALTGAVHRLIASRLRRRHEDELPSLGRPLAAWIASYRPPPTPLRRPRGHATPGTDARIAPRDQAERILLGVCDAIYDKGYTATTLADVAARASTSIRTFYAHYESKEEAFVDAVDLAQVQSYAAVLAASRRAPDWPQAVRAGLTALCNYFAGEPPLAEAVVVEVHAAGEQALRRHEESTAAIGRLLEPGYELAPDTPAIAAEAIGSAIDTLLYDAIRAGGGPKVRAIAPTATYLALFPFIGSTAACEVANDTGQPRRRG
;
A
#
# COMPACT_ATOMS: atom_id res chain seq x y z
N MET A 1 19.94 -16.83 -11.50
CA MET A 1 19.22 -16.10 -10.44
C MET A 1 20.17 -15.32 -9.50
N ALA A 2 21.16 -15.94 -8.84
CA ALA A 2 22.08 -15.23 -7.93
C ALA A 2 22.75 -13.98 -8.54
N ALA A 3 23.22 -14.05 -9.80
CA ALA A 3 23.79 -12.90 -10.51
C ALA A 3 22.80 -11.73 -10.66
N LEU A 4 21.49 -12.01 -10.86
CA LEU A 4 20.48 -10.97 -10.92
C LEU A 4 20.32 -10.27 -9.57
N VAL A 5 20.25 -11.03 -8.47
CA VAL A 5 20.13 -10.47 -7.12
C VAL A 5 21.30 -9.54 -6.78
N VAL A 6 22.54 -9.99 -7.07
CA VAL A 6 23.75 -9.18 -6.80
C VAL A 6 23.76 -7.90 -7.64
N LEU A 7 23.55 -8.00 -8.95
CA LEU A 7 23.61 -6.83 -9.83
C LEU A 7 22.45 -5.87 -9.63
N ALA A 8 21.26 -6.37 -9.29
CA ALA A 8 20.12 -5.51 -8.97
C ALA A 8 20.37 -4.70 -7.69
N ASP A 9 20.99 -5.32 -6.67
CA ASP A 9 21.36 -4.61 -5.44
C ASP A 9 22.44 -3.55 -5.63
N GLU A 10 23.40 -3.81 -6.54
CA GLU A 10 24.52 -2.87 -6.84
C GLU A 10 24.09 -1.70 -7.73
N ARG A 11 23.25 -1.95 -8.75
CA ARG A 11 23.03 -1.01 -9.87
C ARG A 11 21.57 -0.69 -10.13
N GLY A 12 20.63 -1.34 -9.43
CA GLY A 12 19.20 -1.30 -9.70
C GLY A 12 18.80 -2.16 -10.92
N TYR A 13 17.67 -2.86 -10.81
CA TYR A 13 17.17 -3.77 -11.85
C TYR A 13 17.03 -3.10 -13.23
N GLN A 14 16.53 -1.87 -13.29
CA GLN A 14 16.23 -1.17 -14.53
C GLN A 14 17.48 -0.94 -15.42
N SER A 15 18.67 -0.81 -14.83
CA SER A 15 19.93 -0.58 -15.55
C SER A 15 20.56 -1.84 -16.15
N LEU A 16 20.11 -3.02 -15.75
CA LEU A 16 20.75 -4.30 -16.09
C LEU A 16 20.45 -4.74 -17.52
N ARG A 17 21.47 -5.34 -18.14
CA ARG A 17 21.36 -6.02 -19.45
C ARG A 17 21.63 -7.51 -19.30
N VAL A 18 21.15 -8.31 -20.25
CA VAL A 18 21.40 -9.75 -20.28
C VAL A 18 22.89 -10.06 -20.29
N GLU A 19 23.68 -9.24 -20.98
CA GLU A 19 25.14 -9.37 -21.06
C GLU A 19 25.81 -9.28 -19.69
N ASP A 20 25.37 -8.37 -18.81
CA ASP A 20 25.88 -8.23 -17.44
C ASP A 20 25.61 -9.50 -16.62
N LEU A 21 24.39 -10.04 -16.78
CA LEU A 21 23.94 -11.24 -16.06
C LEU A 21 24.71 -12.49 -16.45
N ILE A 22 24.92 -12.71 -17.78
CA ILE A 22 25.70 -13.84 -18.29
C ILE A 22 27.16 -13.73 -17.87
N ALA A 23 27.74 -12.53 -17.93
CA ALA A 23 29.11 -12.29 -17.56
C ALA A 23 29.36 -12.61 -16.07
N LEU A 24 28.50 -12.13 -15.17
CA LEU A 24 28.63 -12.43 -13.75
C LEU A 24 28.31 -13.88 -13.42
N ALA A 25 27.33 -14.48 -14.09
CA ALA A 25 26.95 -15.90 -13.87
C ALA A 25 27.97 -16.89 -14.45
N GLY A 26 28.89 -16.46 -15.32
CA GLY A 26 29.85 -17.33 -15.99
C GLY A 26 29.22 -18.36 -16.92
N VAL A 27 28.05 -18.03 -17.54
CA VAL A 27 27.30 -18.93 -18.42
C VAL A 27 27.39 -18.48 -19.88
N ALA A 28 27.29 -19.44 -20.80
CA ALA A 28 27.22 -19.12 -22.24
C ALA A 28 25.86 -18.47 -22.58
N ARG A 29 25.87 -17.56 -23.57
CA ARG A 29 24.63 -16.89 -24.02
C ARG A 29 23.55 -17.88 -24.47
N GLY A 30 23.94 -18.97 -25.15
CA GLY A 30 23.03 -20.03 -25.57
C GLY A 30 22.33 -20.69 -24.36
N ALA A 31 23.11 -21.06 -23.33
CA ALA A 31 22.57 -21.67 -22.11
C ALA A 31 21.61 -20.75 -21.34
N PHE A 32 21.83 -19.43 -21.39
CA PHE A 32 20.88 -18.48 -20.83
C PHE A 32 19.53 -18.51 -21.57
N TYR A 33 19.55 -18.45 -22.90
CA TYR A 33 18.33 -18.41 -23.72
C TYR A 33 17.63 -19.78 -23.85
N GLU A 34 18.27 -20.88 -23.47
CA GLU A 34 17.62 -22.18 -23.27
C GLU A 34 16.69 -22.18 -22.05
N GLN A 35 16.98 -21.35 -21.02
CA GLN A 35 16.24 -21.32 -19.75
C GLN A 35 15.30 -20.11 -19.66
N PHE A 36 15.70 -18.95 -20.19
CA PHE A 36 14.99 -17.68 -20.04
C PHE A 36 14.85 -16.97 -21.38
N ARG A 37 13.67 -16.41 -21.65
CA ARG A 37 13.39 -15.61 -22.86
C ARG A 37 14.10 -14.26 -22.84
N GLY A 38 14.48 -13.77 -21.66
CA GLY A 38 15.13 -12.49 -21.46
C GLY A 38 15.28 -12.14 -19.99
N ARG A 39 15.68 -10.89 -19.73
CA ARG A 39 15.90 -10.36 -18.39
C ARG A 39 14.65 -10.44 -17.53
N ASP A 40 13.50 -10.05 -18.09
CA ASP A 40 12.25 -9.96 -17.36
C ASP A 40 11.73 -11.37 -16.98
N ASP A 41 11.90 -12.37 -17.85
CA ASP A 41 11.56 -13.77 -17.55
C ASP A 41 12.44 -14.33 -16.42
N LEU A 42 13.74 -14.01 -16.42
CA LEU A 42 14.63 -14.32 -15.29
C LEU A 42 14.20 -13.61 -14.00
N LEU A 43 13.74 -12.35 -14.08
CA LEU A 43 13.24 -11.63 -12.91
C LEU A 43 12.04 -12.35 -12.30
N LEU A 44 11.03 -12.69 -13.10
CA LEU A 44 9.83 -13.37 -12.61
C LEU A 44 10.18 -14.69 -11.91
N ALA A 45 11.02 -15.52 -12.54
CA ALA A 45 11.48 -16.76 -11.93
C ALA A 45 12.24 -16.54 -10.61
N THR A 46 13.09 -15.49 -10.57
CA THR A 46 13.87 -15.16 -9.36
C THR A 46 12.98 -14.65 -8.24
N VAL A 47 12.02 -13.76 -8.54
CA VAL A 47 11.05 -13.23 -7.56
C VAL A 47 10.17 -14.34 -7.01
N THR A 48 9.73 -15.29 -7.85
CA THR A 48 8.99 -16.48 -7.40
C THR A 48 9.80 -17.30 -6.38
N GLU A 49 11.04 -17.63 -6.70
CA GLU A 49 11.91 -18.42 -5.80
C GLU A 49 12.15 -17.69 -4.46
N ILE A 50 12.40 -16.38 -4.51
CA ILE A 50 12.61 -15.57 -3.31
C ILE A 50 11.34 -15.52 -2.45
N GLY A 51 10.16 -15.34 -3.05
CA GLY A 51 8.87 -15.37 -2.35
C GLY A 51 8.61 -16.70 -1.66
N GLU A 52 8.94 -17.83 -2.33
CA GLU A 52 8.84 -19.16 -1.73
C GLU A 52 9.79 -19.36 -0.54
N LEU A 53 11.01 -18.80 -0.61
CA LEU A 53 11.96 -18.82 0.50
C LEU A 53 11.43 -18.03 1.70
N GLY A 54 10.98 -16.81 1.48
CA GLY A 54 10.41 -15.96 2.53
C GLY A 54 9.17 -16.61 3.18
N LEU A 55 8.27 -17.17 2.38
CA LEU A 55 7.11 -17.93 2.89
C LEU A 55 7.53 -19.16 3.69
N ARG A 56 8.55 -19.89 3.25
CA ARG A 56 9.06 -21.09 3.94
C ARG A 56 9.58 -20.75 5.34
N ASP A 57 10.31 -19.64 5.47
CA ASP A 57 10.83 -19.18 6.75
C ASP A 57 9.69 -18.77 7.69
N ALA A 58 8.72 -17.98 7.20
CA ALA A 58 7.52 -17.60 7.95
C ALA A 58 6.70 -18.81 8.39
N ALA A 59 6.43 -19.77 7.48
CA ALA A 59 5.66 -20.97 7.77
C ALA A 59 6.38 -21.90 8.74
N THR A 60 7.71 -22.02 8.63
CA THR A 60 8.51 -22.80 9.57
C THR A 60 8.45 -22.21 10.97
N ALA A 61 8.55 -20.89 11.09
CA ALA A 61 8.43 -20.20 12.36
C ALA A 61 7.01 -20.35 12.95
N TYR A 62 5.97 -20.18 12.12
CA TYR A 62 4.56 -20.36 12.51
C TYR A 62 4.27 -21.78 13.06
N LYS A 63 4.83 -22.81 12.44
CA LYS A 63 4.64 -24.22 12.83
C LYS A 63 5.31 -24.64 14.14
N ARG A 64 6.13 -23.79 14.78
CA ARG A 64 6.75 -24.10 16.08
C ARG A 64 5.71 -24.27 17.20
N GLY A 65 4.45 -23.89 16.95
CA GLY A 65 3.33 -24.10 17.84
C GLY A 65 3.18 -23.03 18.91
N GLY A 66 2.25 -23.23 19.82
CA GLY A 66 1.87 -22.29 20.87
C GLY A 66 0.56 -21.53 20.56
N PRO A 67 0.17 -20.56 21.40
CA PRO A 67 -0.99 -19.71 21.16
C PRO A 67 -0.95 -18.98 19.82
N ALA A 68 -2.10 -18.62 19.27
CA ALA A 68 -2.20 -17.98 17.96
C ALA A 68 -1.38 -16.68 17.85
N GLU A 69 -1.34 -15.87 18.91
CA GLU A 69 -0.51 -14.65 18.98
C GLU A 69 0.99 -14.95 18.87
N VAL A 70 1.47 -16.01 19.53
CA VAL A 70 2.88 -16.42 19.48
C VAL A 70 3.25 -16.90 18.07
N ARG A 71 2.37 -17.65 17.43
CA ARG A 71 2.57 -18.13 16.05
C ARG A 71 2.54 -16.99 15.04
N LEU A 72 1.60 -16.04 15.17
CA LEU A 72 1.54 -14.84 14.35
C LEU A 72 2.84 -14.03 14.46
N ARG A 73 3.29 -13.78 15.69
CA ARG A 73 4.56 -13.10 15.92
C ARG A 73 5.73 -13.85 15.27
N ALA A 74 5.80 -15.16 15.45
CA ALA A 74 6.86 -15.96 14.86
C ALA A 74 6.85 -15.90 13.32
N ALA A 75 5.68 -15.87 12.67
CA ALA A 75 5.58 -15.71 11.23
C ALA A 75 6.11 -14.34 10.74
N ILE A 76 5.72 -13.26 11.42
CA ILE A 76 6.19 -11.90 11.07
C ILE A 76 7.69 -11.77 11.30
N GLU A 77 8.20 -12.26 12.44
CA GLU A 77 9.64 -12.30 12.75
C GLU A 77 10.40 -13.20 11.75
N GLY A 78 9.76 -14.25 11.22
CA GLY A 78 10.33 -15.11 10.17
C GLY A 78 10.53 -14.37 8.85
N VAL A 79 9.54 -13.58 8.41
CA VAL A 79 9.67 -12.72 7.21
C VAL A 79 10.77 -11.68 7.41
N ILE A 80 10.81 -11.03 8.57
CA ILE A 80 11.83 -10.04 8.91
C ILE A 80 13.22 -10.68 8.97
N GLY A 81 13.33 -11.86 9.59
CA GLY A 81 14.58 -12.62 9.65
C GLY A 81 15.10 -12.99 8.27
N PHE A 82 14.23 -13.40 7.35
CA PHE A 82 14.56 -13.60 5.95
C PHE A 82 15.08 -12.30 5.31
N ALA A 83 14.39 -11.17 5.50
CA ALA A 83 14.77 -9.89 4.92
C ALA A 83 16.15 -9.39 5.44
N VAL A 84 16.48 -9.69 6.70
CA VAL A 84 17.80 -9.36 7.29
C VAL A 84 18.88 -10.32 6.76
N ALA A 85 18.59 -11.62 6.71
CA ALA A 85 19.58 -12.62 6.30
C ALA A 85 19.87 -12.60 4.79
N GLN A 86 18.88 -12.21 3.98
CA GLN A 86 18.92 -12.21 2.51
C GLN A 86 18.54 -10.83 1.96
N THR A 87 19.17 -9.78 2.46
CA THR A 87 18.78 -8.37 2.22
C THR A 87 18.64 -8.03 0.74
N ALA A 88 19.63 -8.41 -0.11
CA ALA A 88 19.59 -8.15 -1.54
C ALA A 88 18.42 -8.86 -2.23
N ALA A 89 18.15 -10.13 -1.86
CA ALA A 89 17.01 -10.89 -2.38
C ALA A 89 15.68 -10.29 -1.93
N ALA A 90 15.56 -9.94 -0.65
CA ALA A 90 14.37 -9.29 -0.11
C ALA A 90 14.10 -7.94 -0.79
N ARG A 91 15.14 -7.17 -1.09
CA ARG A 91 15.02 -5.90 -1.83
C ARG A 91 14.52 -6.12 -3.25
N LEU A 92 15.05 -7.11 -3.97
CA LEU A 92 14.58 -7.46 -5.30
C LEU A 92 13.10 -7.83 -5.30
N TRP A 93 12.65 -8.64 -4.31
CA TRP A 93 11.26 -9.08 -4.20
C TRP A 93 10.30 -7.98 -3.72
N LEU A 94 10.64 -7.30 -2.60
CA LEU A 94 9.72 -6.40 -1.89
C LEU A 94 9.79 -4.94 -2.37
N VAL A 95 10.82 -4.59 -3.15
CA VAL A 95 11.03 -3.21 -3.66
C VAL A 95 11.12 -3.19 -5.17
N ASP A 96 12.14 -3.81 -5.78
CA ASP A 96 12.46 -3.65 -7.20
C ASP A 96 11.38 -4.23 -8.13
N ALA A 97 10.74 -5.35 -7.72
CA ALA A 97 9.66 -5.97 -8.47
C ALA A 97 8.48 -5.02 -8.71
N TYR A 98 8.20 -4.12 -7.76
CA TYR A 98 7.10 -3.14 -7.88
C TYR A 98 7.38 -2.04 -8.91
N GLY A 99 8.64 -1.77 -9.21
CA GLY A 99 9.07 -0.88 -10.28
C GLY A 99 9.31 -1.57 -11.64
N ALA A 100 9.20 -2.91 -11.71
CA ALA A 100 9.58 -3.69 -12.89
C ALA A 100 8.40 -4.01 -13.84
N GLY A 101 7.21 -3.51 -13.53
CA GLY A 101 6.00 -3.65 -14.36
C GLY A 101 5.00 -4.67 -13.84
N PRO A 102 3.79 -4.74 -14.45
CA PRO A 102 2.63 -5.44 -13.90
C PRO A 102 2.89 -6.93 -13.59
N ALA A 103 3.57 -7.65 -14.49
CA ALA A 103 3.86 -9.08 -14.30
C ALA A 103 4.77 -9.33 -13.09
N ALA A 104 5.76 -8.46 -12.86
CA ALA A 104 6.66 -8.58 -11.71
C ALA A 104 5.92 -8.28 -10.39
N ILE A 105 5.04 -7.26 -10.40
CA ILE A 105 4.17 -6.94 -9.28
C ILE A 105 3.27 -8.13 -8.94
N ASP A 106 2.58 -8.69 -9.94
CA ASP A 106 1.68 -9.83 -9.72
C ASP A 106 2.43 -11.05 -9.16
N THR A 107 3.66 -11.29 -9.63
CA THR A 107 4.52 -12.36 -9.11
C THR A 107 4.95 -12.09 -7.66
N ALA A 108 5.33 -10.86 -7.33
CA ALA A 108 5.70 -10.47 -5.97
C ALA A 108 4.51 -10.60 -5.00
N GLU A 109 3.32 -10.16 -5.42
CA GLU A 109 2.07 -10.27 -4.65
C GLU A 109 1.67 -11.73 -4.40
N GLN A 110 1.82 -12.63 -5.40
CA GLN A 110 1.60 -14.07 -5.22
C GLN A 110 2.52 -14.66 -4.16
N GLY A 111 3.77 -14.20 -4.10
CA GLY A 111 4.71 -14.60 -3.04
C GLY A 111 4.23 -14.24 -1.63
N LEU A 112 3.43 -13.16 -1.50
CA LEU A 112 2.85 -12.74 -0.22
C LEU A 112 1.56 -13.47 0.16
N ASP A 113 0.88 -14.15 -0.76
CA ASP A 113 -0.43 -14.80 -0.49
C ASP A 113 -0.35 -15.88 0.59
N GLY A 114 0.73 -16.66 0.61
CA GLY A 114 0.94 -17.65 1.66
C GLY A 114 1.12 -17.02 3.05
N ILE A 115 1.79 -15.86 3.13
CA ILE A 115 1.97 -15.10 4.38
C ILE A 115 0.61 -14.53 4.82
N ARG A 116 -0.18 -14.01 3.90
CA ARG A 116 -1.56 -13.55 4.16
C ARG A 116 -2.44 -14.66 4.74
N ALA A 117 -2.31 -15.87 4.21
CA ALA A 117 -3.04 -17.03 4.72
C ALA A 117 -2.65 -17.38 6.17
N LEU A 118 -1.37 -17.33 6.53
CA LEU A 118 -0.91 -17.53 7.90
C LEU A 118 -1.46 -16.47 8.86
N VAL A 119 -1.45 -15.21 8.45
CA VAL A 119 -2.01 -14.09 9.24
C VAL A 119 -3.52 -14.26 9.40
N ALA A 120 -4.24 -14.58 8.32
CA ALA A 120 -5.68 -14.81 8.34
C ALA A 120 -6.06 -15.94 9.30
N GLN A 121 -5.32 -17.05 9.25
CA GLN A 121 -5.54 -18.18 10.16
C GLN A 121 -5.32 -17.78 11.62
N ALA A 122 -4.22 -17.10 11.93
CA ALA A 122 -3.95 -16.66 13.29
C ALA A 122 -5.03 -15.70 13.83
N LEU A 123 -5.49 -14.75 13.01
CA LEU A 123 -6.53 -13.79 13.39
C LEU A 123 -7.90 -14.47 13.58
N ALA A 124 -8.22 -15.49 12.78
CA ALA A 124 -9.45 -16.26 12.97
C ALA A 124 -9.43 -17.07 14.28
N GLU A 125 -8.29 -17.65 14.63
CA GLU A 125 -8.11 -18.35 15.90
C GLU A 125 -8.22 -17.39 17.09
N LEU A 126 -7.57 -16.21 17.03
CA LEU A 126 -7.66 -15.16 18.06
C LEU A 126 -9.09 -14.63 18.22
N ALA A 127 -9.88 -14.57 17.15
CA ALA A 127 -11.28 -14.20 17.22
C ALA A 127 -12.15 -15.28 17.89
N GLY A 128 -11.83 -16.58 17.70
CA GLY A 128 -12.51 -17.71 18.33
C GLY A 128 -12.13 -17.93 19.81
N GLU A 129 -10.97 -17.41 20.24
CA GLU A 129 -10.52 -17.44 21.64
C GLU A 129 -11.14 -16.33 22.51
N ALA A 130 -11.81 -15.34 21.90
CA ALA A 130 -12.48 -14.24 22.61
C ALA A 130 -13.64 -14.79 23.49
N THR A 131 -13.76 -14.28 24.73
CA THR A 131 -14.82 -14.70 25.66
C THR A 131 -16.20 -14.25 25.17
N PRO A 132 -17.30 -14.96 25.54
CA PRO A 132 -18.67 -14.61 25.12
C PRO A 132 -19.12 -13.19 25.47
N ASP A 133 -18.51 -12.54 26.46
CA ASP A 133 -18.80 -11.15 26.85
C ASP A 133 -18.18 -10.14 25.85
N GLU A 134 -17.20 -10.53 25.04
CA GLU A 134 -16.57 -9.72 24.01
C GLU A 134 -17.10 -10.01 22.59
N ALA A 135 -17.82 -11.13 22.44
CA ALA A 135 -18.39 -11.54 21.15
C ALA A 135 -19.88 -11.16 21.09
N PRO A 136 -20.30 -10.29 20.15
CA PRO A 136 -21.72 -10.07 19.92
C PRO A 136 -22.36 -11.35 19.42
N ALA A 137 -23.51 -11.71 19.98
CA ALA A 137 -24.34 -12.81 19.49
C ALA A 137 -24.79 -12.49 18.06
N LEU A 138 -24.31 -13.24 17.07
CA LEU A 138 -24.64 -13.08 15.66
C LEU A 138 -25.41 -14.29 15.15
N ASP A 139 -26.62 -14.04 14.66
CA ASP A 139 -27.40 -14.98 13.88
C ASP A 139 -26.66 -15.35 12.58
N GLY A 140 -26.01 -16.50 12.58
CA GLY A 140 -25.86 -17.40 11.41
C GLY A 140 -25.19 -16.90 10.12
N THR A 141 -24.35 -15.86 10.14
CA THR A 141 -23.53 -15.47 8.97
C THR A 141 -22.05 -15.38 9.37
N ASP A 142 -21.12 -15.69 8.44
CA ASP A 142 -19.64 -15.73 8.55
C ASP A 142 -18.97 -14.42 9.09
N ALA A 143 -19.54 -13.78 10.09
CA ALA A 143 -19.04 -12.57 10.72
C ALA A 143 -17.85 -12.80 11.68
N ALA A 144 -17.35 -14.03 11.75
CA ALA A 144 -16.26 -14.41 12.66
C ALA A 144 -14.85 -14.11 12.13
N ALA A 145 -14.70 -13.54 10.95
CA ALA A 145 -13.38 -13.27 10.35
C ALA A 145 -13.26 -11.84 9.82
N LEU A 146 -12.04 -11.29 9.86
CA LEU A 146 -11.72 -10.06 9.14
C LEU A 146 -11.87 -10.27 7.63
N SER A 147 -12.35 -9.23 6.93
CA SER A 147 -12.51 -9.29 5.48
C SER A 147 -11.15 -9.52 4.77
N PRO A 148 -11.14 -10.16 3.60
CA PRO A 148 -9.91 -10.31 2.80
C PRO A 148 -9.19 -8.97 2.55
N ASP A 149 -9.93 -7.89 2.30
CA ASP A 149 -9.37 -6.55 2.11
C ASP A 149 -8.67 -6.05 3.39
N ALA A 150 -9.24 -6.29 4.58
CA ALA A 150 -8.60 -5.93 5.84
C ALA A 150 -7.32 -6.73 6.07
N ILE A 151 -7.32 -8.04 5.80
CA ILE A 151 -6.12 -8.89 5.93
C ILE A 151 -5.04 -8.44 4.94
N ARG A 152 -5.39 -8.14 3.69
CA ARG A 152 -4.46 -7.58 2.70
C ARG A 152 -3.87 -6.25 3.17
N ALA A 153 -4.68 -5.36 3.73
CA ALA A 153 -4.23 -4.09 4.27
C ALA A 153 -3.23 -4.27 5.43
N LEU A 154 -3.54 -5.13 6.39
CA LEU A 154 -2.66 -5.40 7.54
C LEU A 154 -1.32 -6.02 7.11
N THR A 155 -1.35 -7.02 6.23
CA THR A 155 -0.13 -7.66 5.70
C THR A 155 0.63 -6.74 4.75
N GLY A 156 -0.07 -5.95 3.95
CA GLY A 156 0.51 -4.93 3.07
C GLY A 156 1.23 -3.84 3.87
N ALA A 157 0.71 -3.45 5.04
CA ALA A 157 1.42 -2.55 5.94
C ALA A 157 2.77 -3.11 6.39
N VAL A 158 2.83 -4.38 6.80
CA VAL A 158 4.09 -5.04 7.15
C VAL A 158 5.06 -5.04 5.97
N HIS A 159 4.58 -5.42 4.78
CA HIS A 159 5.37 -5.40 3.55
C HIS A 159 5.95 -3.99 3.29
N ARG A 160 5.10 -2.95 3.27
CA ARG A 160 5.53 -1.57 2.98
C ARG A 160 6.54 -1.05 4.00
N LEU A 161 6.37 -1.37 5.27
CA LEU A 161 7.30 -0.98 6.32
C LEU A 161 8.66 -1.67 6.16
N ILE A 162 8.69 -2.96 5.83
CA ILE A 162 9.93 -3.68 5.52
C ILE A 162 10.57 -3.10 4.24
N ALA A 163 9.80 -2.93 3.17
CA ALA A 163 10.28 -2.39 1.90
C ALA A 163 10.87 -0.98 2.05
N SER A 164 10.25 -0.11 2.87
CA SER A 164 10.76 1.23 3.16
C SER A 164 12.13 1.19 3.85
N ARG A 165 12.32 0.31 4.87
CA ARG A 165 13.62 0.16 5.54
C ARG A 165 14.68 -0.42 4.59
N LEU A 166 14.34 -1.44 3.81
CA LEU A 166 15.23 -2.03 2.80
C LEU A 166 15.68 -1.00 1.75
N ARG A 167 14.77 -0.17 1.26
CA ARG A 167 15.09 0.86 0.27
C ARG A 167 16.00 1.95 0.84
N ARG A 168 15.75 2.37 2.08
CA ARG A 168 16.56 3.38 2.76
C ARG A 168 17.88 2.86 3.31
N ARG A 169 18.20 1.58 3.11
CA ARG A 169 19.38 0.92 3.66
C ARG A 169 19.44 0.97 5.20
N HIS A 170 18.28 0.87 5.84
CA HIS A 170 18.08 0.81 7.30
C HIS A 170 17.68 -0.60 7.74
N GLU A 171 18.39 -1.61 7.27
CA GLU A 171 18.15 -3.02 7.57
C GLU A 171 18.32 -3.36 9.05
N ASP A 172 19.16 -2.60 9.74
CA ASP A 172 19.40 -2.68 11.19
C ASP A 172 18.16 -2.34 12.02
N GLU A 173 17.20 -1.58 11.49
CA GLU A 173 15.92 -1.28 12.15
C GLU A 173 14.92 -2.45 12.04
N LEU A 174 15.05 -3.34 11.04
CA LEU A 174 14.07 -4.40 10.77
C LEU A 174 13.76 -5.31 11.97
N PRO A 175 14.77 -5.80 12.74
CA PRO A 175 14.47 -6.68 13.88
C PRO A 175 13.58 -6.01 14.94
N SER A 176 13.64 -4.69 15.07
CA SER A 176 12.85 -3.94 16.05
C SER A 176 11.35 -3.86 15.68
N LEU A 177 10.99 -4.09 14.41
CA LEU A 177 9.62 -4.01 13.92
C LEU A 177 8.77 -5.25 14.26
N GLY A 178 9.39 -6.42 14.40
CA GLY A 178 8.69 -7.70 14.44
C GLY A 178 7.64 -7.78 15.57
N ARG A 179 8.06 -7.54 16.81
CA ARG A 179 7.17 -7.61 17.98
C ARG A 179 6.07 -6.53 17.97
N PRO A 180 6.36 -5.24 17.73
CA PRO A 180 5.31 -4.21 17.67
C PRO A 180 4.29 -4.43 16.57
N LEU A 181 4.71 -4.85 15.36
CA LEU A 181 3.81 -5.13 14.25
C LEU A 181 2.93 -6.37 14.54
N ALA A 182 3.50 -7.40 15.13
CA ALA A 182 2.73 -8.58 15.51
C ALA A 182 1.68 -8.24 16.57
N ALA A 183 2.03 -7.47 17.59
CA ALA A 183 1.09 -7.00 18.61
C ALA A 183 -0.02 -6.14 18.01
N TRP A 184 0.34 -5.22 17.10
CA TRP A 184 -0.62 -4.39 16.39
C TRP A 184 -1.60 -5.24 15.55
N ILE A 185 -1.14 -6.19 14.75
CA ILE A 185 -2.01 -7.07 13.97
C ILE A 185 -2.87 -7.95 14.89
N ALA A 186 -2.28 -8.55 15.93
CA ALA A 186 -2.98 -9.42 16.87
C ALA A 186 -4.09 -8.71 17.65
N SER A 187 -4.05 -7.37 17.74
CA SER A 187 -5.10 -6.60 18.41
C SER A 187 -6.42 -6.62 17.64
N TYR A 188 -6.37 -6.71 16.29
CA TYR A 188 -7.58 -6.60 15.47
C TYR A 188 -8.58 -7.74 15.67
N ARG A 189 -9.83 -7.38 15.68
CA ARG A 189 -10.99 -8.30 15.72
C ARG A 189 -11.92 -7.98 14.55
N PRO A 190 -12.78 -8.92 14.13
CA PRO A 190 -13.82 -8.65 13.15
C PRO A 190 -14.77 -7.56 13.63
N PRO A 191 -15.32 -6.74 12.72
CA PRO A 191 -16.36 -5.79 13.10
C PRO A 191 -17.63 -6.53 13.53
N PRO A 192 -18.34 -6.09 14.60
CA PRO A 192 -19.52 -6.78 15.14
C PRO A 192 -20.69 -6.81 14.16
N THR A 193 -20.71 -5.93 13.17
CA THR A 193 -21.66 -5.93 12.06
C THR A 193 -20.93 -5.66 10.74
N PRO A 194 -21.43 -6.14 9.60
CA PRO A 194 -20.78 -5.88 8.32
C PRO A 194 -20.57 -4.40 8.05
N LEU A 195 -19.38 -4.04 7.56
CA LEU A 195 -19.08 -2.69 7.14
C LEU A 195 -19.91 -2.35 5.89
N ARG A 196 -20.64 -1.25 5.97
CA ARG A 196 -21.57 -0.83 4.91
C ARG A 196 -20.80 -0.15 3.79
N ARG A 197 -20.84 -0.74 2.60
CA ARG A 197 -20.33 -0.05 1.41
C ARG A 197 -21.10 1.26 1.21
N PRO A 198 -20.43 2.37 0.91
CA PRO A 198 -21.11 3.61 0.59
C PRO A 198 -22.09 3.35 -0.57
N ARG A 199 -23.36 3.70 -0.40
CA ARG A 199 -24.30 3.69 -1.51
C ARG A 199 -23.84 4.75 -2.50
N GLY A 200 -23.50 4.33 -3.72
CA GLY A 200 -22.89 5.18 -4.74
C GLY A 200 -23.79 6.33 -5.20
N HIS A 201 -23.89 7.34 -4.38
CA HIS A 201 -24.26 8.67 -4.83
C HIS A 201 -22.96 9.45 -4.87
N ALA A 202 -22.40 9.61 -6.08
CA ALA A 202 -21.46 10.68 -6.32
C ALA A 202 -22.12 11.95 -5.79
N THR A 203 -21.50 12.62 -4.83
CA THR A 203 -21.94 13.94 -4.42
C THR A 203 -21.88 14.79 -5.69
N PRO A 204 -22.99 15.45 -6.11
CA PRO A 204 -22.94 16.29 -7.30
C PRO A 204 -21.79 17.28 -7.15
N GLY A 205 -20.78 17.23 -8.05
CA GLY A 205 -19.60 18.06 -8.02
C GLY A 205 -18.27 17.34 -7.65
N THR A 206 -18.29 16.06 -7.19
CA THR A 206 -17.06 15.28 -6.92
C THR A 206 -16.52 14.53 -8.14
N ASP A 207 -17.25 14.47 -9.25
CA ASP A 207 -16.80 13.83 -10.51
C ASP A 207 -16.20 14.86 -11.50
N ALA A 208 -16.10 16.14 -11.13
CA ALA A 208 -15.43 17.13 -11.94
C ALA A 208 -13.92 17.04 -11.71
N ARG A 209 -13.19 16.66 -12.75
CA ARG A 209 -11.71 16.67 -12.74
C ARG A 209 -11.17 18.04 -12.32
N ILE A 210 -10.02 18.03 -11.67
CA ILE A 210 -9.31 19.24 -11.28
C ILE A 210 -9.02 20.06 -12.52
N ALA A 211 -9.51 21.31 -12.53
CA ALA A 211 -9.15 22.26 -13.56
C ALA A 211 -7.78 22.89 -13.22
N PRO A 212 -6.79 22.82 -14.13
CA PRO A 212 -5.47 23.38 -13.87
C PRO A 212 -5.55 24.90 -13.68
N ARG A 213 -4.88 25.42 -12.66
CA ARG A 213 -4.84 26.86 -12.33
C ARG A 213 -3.92 27.62 -13.28
N ASP A 214 -2.87 26.96 -13.77
CA ASP A 214 -1.85 27.56 -14.62
C ASP A 214 -1.23 26.51 -15.60
N GLN A 215 -0.20 26.95 -16.34
CA GLN A 215 0.49 26.12 -17.31
C GLN A 215 1.27 24.98 -16.66
N ALA A 216 1.90 25.21 -15.51
CA ALA A 216 2.65 24.18 -14.78
C ALA A 216 1.72 23.06 -14.33
N GLU A 217 0.62 23.38 -13.65
CA GLU A 217 -0.39 22.39 -13.25
C GLU A 217 -0.97 21.61 -14.44
N ARG A 218 -1.18 22.28 -15.60
CA ARG A 218 -1.62 21.62 -16.82
C ARG A 218 -0.62 20.59 -17.30
N ILE A 219 0.67 20.87 -17.18
CA ILE A 219 1.74 19.92 -17.51
C ILE A 219 1.70 18.74 -16.54
N LEU A 220 1.58 18.98 -15.23
CA LEU A 220 1.53 17.91 -14.21
C LEU A 220 0.32 16.96 -14.43
N LEU A 221 -0.86 17.52 -14.68
CA LEU A 221 -2.03 16.70 -15.02
C LEU A 221 -1.84 15.94 -16.34
N GLY A 222 -1.17 16.57 -17.33
CA GLY A 222 -0.79 15.92 -18.60
C GLY A 222 0.21 14.77 -18.41
N VAL A 223 1.14 14.88 -17.45
CA VAL A 223 2.03 13.77 -17.03
C VAL A 223 1.19 12.61 -16.50
N CYS A 224 0.26 12.87 -15.58
CA CYS A 224 -0.61 11.84 -15.02
C CYS A 224 -1.50 11.19 -16.08
N ASP A 225 -2.09 11.97 -17.00
CA ASP A 225 -2.90 11.45 -18.10
C ASP A 225 -2.10 10.55 -19.06
N ALA A 226 -0.87 10.95 -19.40
CA ALA A 226 0.00 10.16 -20.27
C ALA A 226 0.44 8.84 -19.61
N ILE A 227 0.72 8.88 -18.31
CA ILE A 227 1.09 7.71 -17.51
C ILE A 227 -0.10 6.76 -17.39
N TYR A 228 -1.29 7.26 -17.14
CA TYR A 228 -2.52 6.46 -17.08
C TYR A 228 -2.76 5.62 -18.33
N ASP A 229 -2.41 6.16 -19.52
CA ASP A 229 -2.59 5.45 -20.77
C ASP A 229 -1.55 4.35 -21.03
N LYS A 230 -0.28 4.55 -20.59
CA LYS A 230 0.86 3.76 -21.04
C LYS A 230 1.76 3.19 -19.92
N GLY A 231 1.55 3.63 -18.67
CA GLY A 231 2.48 3.42 -17.57
C GLY A 231 3.66 4.40 -17.58
N TYR A 232 4.30 4.58 -16.43
CA TYR A 232 5.39 5.54 -16.25
C TYR A 232 6.57 5.26 -17.20
N THR A 233 7.03 4.01 -17.29
CA THR A 233 8.23 3.64 -18.06
C THR A 233 8.06 3.88 -19.54
N ALA A 234 6.87 3.63 -20.12
CA ALA A 234 6.60 3.78 -21.54
C ALA A 234 6.20 5.20 -21.95
N THR A 235 5.91 6.09 -20.99
CA THR A 235 5.50 7.47 -21.25
C THR A 235 6.68 8.33 -21.69
N THR A 236 6.53 9.01 -22.84
CA THR A 236 7.51 9.94 -23.40
C THR A 236 7.11 11.39 -23.20
N LEU A 237 8.08 12.34 -23.34
CA LEU A 237 7.76 13.77 -23.27
C LEU A 237 6.81 14.22 -24.39
N ALA A 238 6.80 13.53 -25.54
CA ALA A 238 5.85 13.81 -26.61
C ALA A 238 4.41 13.46 -26.17
N ASP A 239 4.24 12.36 -25.46
CA ASP A 239 2.94 11.96 -24.90
C ASP A 239 2.45 12.99 -23.87
N VAL A 240 3.33 13.42 -22.96
CA VAL A 240 3.04 14.46 -21.97
C VAL A 240 2.63 15.78 -22.65
N ALA A 241 3.41 16.24 -23.63
CA ALA A 241 3.13 17.48 -24.34
C ALA A 241 1.77 17.44 -25.06
N ALA A 242 1.44 16.28 -25.67
CA ALA A 242 0.15 16.06 -26.31
C ALA A 242 -1.02 16.13 -25.29
N ARG A 243 -0.89 15.45 -24.14
CA ARG A 243 -1.93 15.45 -23.11
C ARG A 243 -2.09 16.82 -22.42
N ALA A 244 -0.99 17.53 -22.18
CA ALA A 244 -0.99 18.86 -21.62
C ALA A 244 -1.41 19.97 -22.64
N SER A 245 -1.66 19.61 -23.89
CA SER A 245 -1.90 20.55 -24.99
C SER A 245 -0.83 21.65 -25.04
N THR A 246 0.44 21.25 -24.98
CA THR A 246 1.60 22.14 -24.96
C THR A 246 2.70 21.66 -25.91
N SER A 247 3.78 22.43 -26.05
CA SER A 247 4.97 22.02 -26.79
C SER A 247 6.02 21.40 -25.86
N ILE A 248 6.90 20.55 -26.39
CA ILE A 248 8.09 20.04 -25.66
C ILE A 248 8.96 21.22 -25.19
N ARG A 249 9.07 22.30 -25.98
CA ARG A 249 9.80 23.51 -25.58
C ARG A 249 9.15 24.16 -24.35
N THR A 250 7.83 24.22 -24.30
CA THR A 250 7.10 24.77 -23.16
C THR A 250 7.27 23.88 -21.93
N PHE A 251 7.26 22.55 -22.11
CA PHE A 251 7.59 21.61 -21.04
C PHE A 251 8.96 21.93 -20.41
N TYR A 252 10.00 22.06 -21.24
CA TYR A 252 11.35 22.39 -20.77
C TYR A 252 11.52 23.83 -20.22
N ALA A 253 10.54 24.70 -20.40
CA ALA A 253 10.49 25.99 -19.73
C ALA A 253 10.04 25.90 -18.26
N HIS A 254 9.43 24.77 -17.86
CA HIS A 254 8.92 24.51 -16.51
C HIS A 254 9.67 23.39 -15.78
N TYR A 255 10.11 22.35 -16.48
CA TYR A 255 10.69 21.14 -15.89
C TYR A 255 11.90 20.68 -16.70
N GLU A 256 12.95 20.21 -16.02
CA GLU A 256 14.16 19.71 -16.66
C GLU A 256 13.98 18.27 -17.19
N SER A 257 13.09 17.48 -16.55
CA SER A 257 12.87 16.08 -16.90
C SER A 257 11.43 15.62 -16.60
N LYS A 258 11.07 14.44 -17.11
CA LYS A 258 9.81 13.77 -16.78
C LYS A 258 9.77 13.43 -15.29
N GLU A 259 10.90 13.01 -14.74
CA GLU A 259 11.05 12.65 -13.33
C GLU A 259 10.72 13.83 -12.42
N GLU A 260 11.27 15.00 -12.69
CA GLU A 260 11.00 16.22 -11.94
C GLU A 260 9.52 16.60 -11.99
N ALA A 261 8.94 16.65 -13.18
CA ALA A 261 7.52 16.92 -13.33
C ALA A 261 6.64 15.88 -12.62
N PHE A 262 7.06 14.62 -12.59
CA PHE A 262 6.33 13.59 -11.86
C PHE A 262 6.40 13.77 -10.34
N VAL A 263 7.56 14.13 -9.80
CA VAL A 263 7.70 14.45 -8.36
C VAL A 263 6.79 15.60 -7.98
N ASP A 264 6.72 16.64 -8.78
CA ASP A 264 5.81 17.79 -8.56
C ASP A 264 4.33 17.37 -8.69
N ALA A 265 4.01 16.39 -9.56
CA ALA A 265 2.66 15.83 -9.61
C ALA A 265 2.28 15.06 -8.33
N VAL A 266 3.24 14.35 -7.73
CA VAL A 266 3.06 13.71 -6.41
C VAL A 266 2.83 14.78 -5.33
N ASP A 267 3.62 15.84 -5.31
CA ASP A 267 3.46 16.96 -4.37
C ASP A 267 2.11 17.68 -4.55
N LEU A 268 1.67 17.89 -5.79
CA LEU A 268 0.34 18.43 -6.09
C LEU A 268 -0.78 17.56 -5.50
N ALA A 269 -0.73 16.26 -5.75
CA ALA A 269 -1.71 15.32 -5.24
C ALA A 269 -1.72 15.31 -3.70
N GLN A 270 -0.55 15.37 -3.06
CA GLN A 270 -0.41 15.45 -1.62
C GLN A 270 -1.08 16.70 -1.05
N VAL A 271 -0.76 17.87 -1.60
CA VAL A 271 -1.32 19.15 -1.12
C VAL A 271 -2.85 19.18 -1.25
N GLN A 272 -3.37 18.72 -2.38
CA GLN A 272 -4.80 18.78 -2.66
C GLN A 272 -5.58 17.72 -1.85
N SER A 273 -5.08 16.48 -1.77
CA SER A 273 -5.72 15.43 -0.97
C SER A 273 -5.70 15.78 0.52
N TYR A 274 -4.59 16.33 1.02
CA TYR A 274 -4.47 16.76 2.40
C TYR A 274 -5.41 17.93 2.73
N ALA A 275 -5.54 18.91 1.82
CA ALA A 275 -6.51 19.98 1.97
C ALA A 275 -7.95 19.47 2.05
N ALA A 276 -8.32 18.49 1.21
CA ALA A 276 -9.63 17.85 1.24
C ALA A 276 -9.88 17.12 2.58
N VAL A 277 -8.89 16.35 3.04
CA VAL A 277 -8.91 15.65 4.34
C VAL A 277 -9.12 16.63 5.49
N LEU A 278 -8.31 17.68 5.58
CA LEU A 278 -8.42 18.69 6.64
C LEU A 278 -9.76 19.42 6.62
N ALA A 279 -10.24 19.79 5.43
CA ALA A 279 -11.53 20.49 5.31
C ALA A 279 -12.70 19.61 5.79
N ALA A 280 -12.64 18.30 5.54
CA ALA A 280 -13.65 17.35 6.00
C ALA A 280 -13.53 17.11 7.52
N SER A 281 -12.32 16.86 8.02
CA SER A 281 -12.05 16.57 9.44
C SER A 281 -12.44 17.71 10.37
N ARG A 282 -12.18 18.97 9.99
CA ARG A 282 -12.51 20.15 10.80
C ARG A 282 -14.01 20.38 11.03
N ARG A 283 -14.86 19.77 10.21
CA ARG A 283 -16.33 19.89 10.33
C ARG A 283 -16.95 18.80 11.20
N ALA A 284 -16.14 17.81 11.60
CA ALA A 284 -16.61 16.70 12.40
C ALA A 284 -16.78 17.11 13.88
N PRO A 285 -17.76 16.49 14.60
CA PRO A 285 -18.05 16.83 15.99
C PRO A 285 -17.02 16.33 17.00
N ASP A 286 -16.29 15.26 16.65
CA ASP A 286 -15.30 14.60 17.50
C ASP A 286 -14.19 13.97 16.66
N TRP A 287 -13.13 13.49 17.33
CA TRP A 287 -11.98 12.92 16.65
C TRP A 287 -12.30 11.65 15.83
N PRO A 288 -13.07 10.62 16.32
CA PRO A 288 -13.40 9.47 15.49
C PRO A 288 -14.15 9.83 14.20
N GLN A 289 -15.10 10.78 14.30
CA GLN A 289 -15.81 11.29 13.12
C GLN A 289 -14.89 12.11 12.21
N ALA A 290 -13.90 12.83 12.77
CA ALA A 290 -12.89 13.53 11.99
C ALA A 290 -12.02 12.58 11.16
N VAL A 291 -11.59 11.46 11.74
CA VAL A 291 -10.85 10.40 11.03
C VAL A 291 -11.72 9.83 9.90
N ARG A 292 -12.97 9.46 10.17
CA ARG A 292 -13.90 8.95 9.15
C ARG A 292 -14.11 9.94 8.01
N ALA A 293 -14.39 11.20 8.34
CA ALA A 293 -14.63 12.25 7.35
C ALA A 293 -13.39 12.50 6.49
N GLY A 294 -12.21 12.52 7.10
CA GLY A 294 -10.93 12.68 6.42
C GLY A 294 -10.64 11.53 5.45
N LEU A 295 -10.79 10.28 5.90
CA LEU A 295 -10.56 9.10 5.05
C LEU A 295 -11.59 8.99 3.92
N THR A 296 -12.85 9.37 4.19
CA THR A 296 -13.88 9.45 3.14
C THR A 296 -13.52 10.51 2.10
N ALA A 297 -13.02 11.66 2.53
CA ALA A 297 -12.58 12.72 1.62
C ALA A 297 -11.37 12.31 0.78
N LEU A 298 -10.40 11.59 1.37
CA LEU A 298 -9.25 11.01 0.66
C LEU A 298 -9.69 10.04 -0.44
N CYS A 299 -10.58 9.11 -0.10
CA CYS A 299 -11.12 8.17 -1.07
C CYS A 299 -11.92 8.86 -2.18
N ASN A 300 -12.70 9.87 -1.87
CA ASN A 300 -13.45 10.65 -2.85
C ASN A 300 -12.53 11.44 -3.79
N TYR A 301 -11.45 12.02 -3.26
CA TYR A 301 -10.45 12.74 -4.03
C TYR A 301 -9.83 11.83 -5.10
N PHE A 302 -9.27 10.69 -4.71
CA PHE A 302 -8.65 9.76 -5.66
C PHE A 302 -9.68 9.09 -6.59
N ALA A 303 -10.90 8.87 -6.13
CA ALA A 303 -11.96 8.34 -6.99
C ALA A 303 -12.43 9.34 -8.06
N GLY A 304 -12.28 10.64 -7.82
CA GLY A 304 -12.59 11.72 -8.77
C GLY A 304 -11.48 12.00 -9.78
N GLU A 305 -10.24 11.59 -9.48
CA GLU A 305 -9.05 11.85 -10.29
C GLU A 305 -8.29 10.55 -10.65
N PRO A 306 -8.89 9.64 -11.44
CA PRO A 306 -8.30 8.33 -11.73
C PRO A 306 -6.89 8.38 -12.34
N PRO A 307 -6.55 9.29 -13.31
CA PRO A 307 -5.19 9.36 -13.84
C PRO A 307 -4.17 9.82 -12.79
N LEU A 308 -4.56 10.76 -11.93
CA LEU A 308 -3.70 11.21 -10.84
C LEU A 308 -3.50 10.10 -9.81
N ALA A 309 -4.58 9.41 -9.43
CA ALA A 309 -4.54 8.28 -8.49
C ALA A 309 -3.62 7.16 -8.98
N GLU A 310 -3.78 6.74 -10.25
CA GLU A 310 -2.92 5.72 -10.87
C GLU A 310 -1.45 6.14 -10.84
N ALA A 311 -1.17 7.38 -11.28
CA ALA A 311 0.19 7.90 -11.33
C ALA A 311 0.84 7.91 -9.93
N VAL A 312 0.20 8.54 -8.92
CA VAL A 312 0.87 8.82 -7.64
C VAL A 312 0.75 7.71 -6.61
N VAL A 313 -0.13 6.73 -6.81
CA VAL A 313 -0.28 5.59 -5.87
C VAL A 313 0.27 4.30 -6.47
N VAL A 314 0.11 4.05 -7.78
CA VAL A 314 0.52 2.80 -8.43
C VAL A 314 1.85 2.99 -9.16
N GLU A 315 1.92 3.91 -10.12
CA GLU A 315 3.08 4.09 -11.00
C GLU A 315 4.27 4.78 -10.30
N VAL A 316 4.06 5.35 -9.12
CA VAL A 316 5.13 5.96 -8.31
C VAL A 316 6.27 4.98 -8.01
N HIS A 317 5.98 3.68 -7.92
CA HIS A 317 6.99 2.64 -7.70
C HIS A 317 7.96 2.48 -8.88
N ALA A 318 7.55 2.87 -10.10
CA ALA A 318 8.39 2.86 -11.29
C ALA A 318 9.11 4.19 -11.55
N ALA A 319 8.75 5.25 -10.82
CA ALA A 319 9.20 6.62 -11.08
C ALA A 319 10.50 7.03 -10.36
N GLY A 320 11.11 6.09 -9.63
CA GLY A 320 12.38 6.31 -8.95
C GLY A 320 12.26 6.72 -7.49
N GLU A 321 13.42 6.81 -6.83
CA GLU A 321 13.50 6.95 -5.37
C GLU A 321 12.90 8.25 -4.84
N GLN A 322 13.09 9.36 -5.56
CA GLN A 322 12.60 10.67 -5.12
C GLN A 322 11.07 10.72 -5.07
N ALA A 323 10.40 10.24 -6.12
CA ALA A 323 8.96 10.18 -6.19
C ALA A 323 8.38 9.27 -5.10
N LEU A 324 8.99 8.10 -4.91
CA LEU A 324 8.55 7.14 -3.92
C LEU A 324 8.74 7.67 -2.48
N ARG A 325 9.82 8.39 -2.21
CA ARG A 325 10.03 9.06 -0.92
C ARG A 325 8.94 10.11 -0.64
N ARG A 326 8.56 10.92 -1.64
CA ARG A 326 7.45 11.88 -1.51
C ARG A 326 6.12 11.19 -1.23
N HIS A 327 5.85 10.08 -1.91
CA HIS A 327 4.68 9.26 -1.65
C HIS A 327 4.65 8.71 -0.21
N GLU A 328 5.78 8.24 0.31
CA GLU A 328 5.88 7.78 1.71
C GLU A 328 5.66 8.90 2.73
N GLU A 329 6.20 10.09 2.47
CA GLU A 329 5.95 11.28 3.31
C GLU A 329 4.45 11.61 3.35
N SER A 330 3.76 11.46 2.20
CA SER A 330 2.31 11.61 2.08
C SER A 330 1.55 10.56 2.90
N THR A 331 1.95 9.31 2.80
CA THR A 331 1.37 8.19 3.57
C THR A 331 1.57 8.39 5.07
N ALA A 332 2.76 8.83 5.50
CA ALA A 332 3.04 9.14 6.90
C ALA A 332 2.19 10.30 7.44
N ALA A 333 1.75 11.23 6.57
CA ALA A 333 0.86 12.31 6.96
C ALA A 333 -0.52 11.81 7.43
N ILE A 334 -0.98 10.65 6.95
CA ILE A 334 -2.22 10.01 7.43
C ILE A 334 -2.06 9.63 8.91
N GLY A 335 -0.87 9.17 9.32
CA GLY A 335 -0.59 8.83 10.71
C GLY A 335 -0.82 10.00 11.69
N ARG A 336 -0.56 11.24 11.26
CA ARG A 336 -0.81 12.43 12.09
C ARG A 336 -2.28 12.64 12.46
N LEU A 337 -3.22 12.16 11.66
CA LEU A 337 -4.65 12.18 12.01
C LEU A 337 -4.96 11.27 13.20
N LEU A 338 -4.08 10.32 13.49
CA LEU A 338 -4.27 9.30 14.51
C LEU A 338 -3.60 9.66 15.86
N GLU A 339 -2.76 10.71 15.88
CA GLU A 339 -2.06 11.14 17.11
C GLU A 339 -2.99 11.33 18.31
N PRO A 340 -4.19 11.96 18.20
CA PRO A 340 -5.09 12.09 19.33
C PRO A 340 -5.60 10.75 19.89
N GLY A 341 -5.56 9.68 19.09
CA GLY A 341 -5.96 8.33 19.52
C GLY A 341 -5.06 7.78 20.62
N TYR A 342 -3.78 8.14 20.66
CA TYR A 342 -2.87 7.69 21.71
C TYR A 342 -3.18 8.27 23.09
N GLU A 343 -3.89 9.40 23.16
CA GLU A 343 -4.42 9.93 24.44
C GLU A 343 -5.55 9.05 24.98
N LEU A 344 -6.33 8.41 24.09
CA LEU A 344 -7.41 7.50 24.43
C LEU A 344 -6.93 6.08 24.76
N ALA A 345 -5.88 5.63 24.08
CA ALA A 345 -5.31 4.29 24.22
C ALA A 345 -3.77 4.36 24.27
N PRO A 346 -3.19 4.73 25.43
CA PRO A 346 -1.74 4.93 25.58
C PRO A 346 -0.90 3.65 25.36
N ASP A 347 -1.52 2.48 25.56
CA ASP A 347 -0.87 1.18 25.39
C ASP A 347 -0.77 0.74 23.90
N THR A 348 -1.38 1.50 22.98
CA THR A 348 -1.28 1.22 21.54
C THR A 348 0.18 1.31 21.09
N PRO A 349 0.74 0.31 20.39
CA PRO A 349 2.11 0.34 19.91
C PRO A 349 2.40 1.60 19.09
N ALA A 350 3.52 2.28 19.34
CA ALA A 350 3.90 3.52 18.65
C ALA A 350 3.96 3.36 17.12
N ILE A 351 4.24 2.15 16.62
CA ILE A 351 4.25 1.83 15.19
C ILE A 351 2.85 1.85 14.55
N ALA A 352 1.77 1.83 15.36
CA ALA A 352 0.41 1.67 14.84
C ALA A 352 0.01 2.76 13.85
N ALA A 353 0.34 4.03 14.11
CA ALA A 353 0.01 5.12 13.20
C ALA A 353 0.71 4.98 11.84
N GLU A 354 2.00 4.61 11.81
CA GLU A 354 2.76 4.35 10.58
C GLU A 354 2.20 3.12 9.84
N ALA A 355 1.90 2.06 10.58
CA ALA A 355 1.33 0.84 10.03
C ALA A 355 -0.08 1.05 9.45
N ILE A 356 -0.93 1.83 10.13
CA ILE A 356 -2.28 2.17 9.63
C ILE A 356 -2.18 3.02 8.37
N GLY A 357 -1.29 4.01 8.31
CA GLY A 357 -1.04 4.78 7.09
C GLY A 357 -0.68 3.87 5.92
N SER A 358 0.24 2.93 6.14
CA SER A 358 0.65 1.94 5.14
C SER A 358 -0.48 0.95 4.77
N ALA A 359 -1.36 0.59 5.72
CA ALA A 359 -2.54 -0.24 5.45
C ALA A 359 -3.56 0.49 4.57
N ILE A 360 -3.80 1.77 4.82
CA ILE A 360 -4.70 2.61 4.01
C ILE A 360 -4.14 2.78 2.60
N ASP A 361 -2.83 2.99 2.47
CA ASP A 361 -2.16 3.08 1.18
C ASP A 361 -2.28 1.75 0.39
N THR A 362 -2.16 0.60 1.07
CA THR A 362 -2.41 -0.71 0.45
C THR A 362 -3.85 -0.85 -0.06
N LEU A 363 -4.84 -0.42 0.72
CA LEU A 363 -6.25 -0.42 0.29
C LEU A 363 -6.46 0.47 -0.94
N LEU A 364 -5.86 1.66 -0.98
CA LEU A 364 -5.92 2.57 -2.12
C LEU A 364 -5.28 1.94 -3.35
N TYR A 365 -4.07 1.42 -3.21
CA TYR A 365 -3.32 0.74 -4.27
C TYR A 365 -4.15 -0.39 -4.91
N ASP A 366 -4.69 -1.30 -4.09
CA ASP A 366 -5.49 -2.42 -4.55
C ASP A 366 -6.79 -1.97 -5.24
N ALA A 367 -7.48 -0.98 -4.67
CA ALA A 367 -8.73 -0.46 -5.22
C ALA A 367 -8.53 0.26 -6.57
N ILE A 368 -7.41 1.00 -6.72
CA ILE A 368 -7.06 1.68 -7.96
C ILE A 368 -6.71 0.65 -9.03
N ARG A 369 -5.82 -0.30 -8.76
CA ARG A 369 -5.47 -1.40 -9.69
C ARG A 369 -6.68 -2.25 -10.08
N ALA A 370 -7.63 -2.42 -9.20
CA ALA A 370 -8.85 -3.18 -9.47
C ALA A 370 -9.87 -2.43 -10.35
N GLY A 371 -9.61 -1.19 -10.79
CA GLY A 371 -10.45 -0.40 -11.68
C GLY A 371 -10.90 0.95 -11.11
N GLY A 372 -10.28 1.44 -10.03
CA GLY A 372 -10.44 2.81 -9.52
C GLY A 372 -11.86 3.21 -9.10
N GLY A 373 -12.14 4.50 -9.14
CA GLY A 373 -13.45 5.12 -8.97
C GLY A 373 -14.34 4.55 -7.85
N PRO A 374 -15.39 3.79 -8.20
CA PRO A 374 -16.31 3.23 -7.21
C PRO A 374 -15.64 2.30 -6.18
N LYS A 375 -14.58 1.56 -6.59
CA LYS A 375 -13.84 0.68 -5.68
C LYS A 375 -13.02 1.46 -4.67
N VAL A 376 -12.44 2.60 -5.08
CA VAL A 376 -11.73 3.50 -4.17
C VAL A 376 -12.68 4.08 -3.12
N ARG A 377 -13.89 4.49 -3.51
CA ARG A 377 -14.89 4.94 -2.51
C ARG A 377 -15.33 3.82 -1.56
N ALA A 378 -15.38 2.59 -2.05
CA ALA A 378 -15.85 1.43 -1.28
C ALA A 378 -14.93 1.03 -0.14
N ILE A 379 -13.64 1.40 -0.16
CA ILE A 379 -12.70 1.07 0.92
C ILE A 379 -12.84 1.97 2.15
N ALA A 380 -13.51 3.13 2.06
CA ALA A 380 -13.58 4.11 3.14
C ALA A 380 -14.06 3.53 4.50
N PRO A 381 -15.09 2.67 4.56
CA PRO A 381 -15.48 2.04 5.84
C PRO A 381 -14.41 1.10 6.41
N THR A 382 -13.76 0.30 5.57
CA THR A 382 -12.67 -0.59 6.00
C THR A 382 -11.48 0.22 6.49
N ALA A 383 -11.07 1.25 5.75
CA ALA A 383 -10.00 2.17 6.14
C ALA A 383 -10.31 2.86 7.49
N THR A 384 -11.56 3.31 7.68
CA THR A 384 -12.02 3.93 8.93
C THR A 384 -11.96 2.93 10.10
N TYR A 385 -12.47 1.71 9.89
CA TYR A 385 -12.44 0.66 10.90
C TYR A 385 -11.00 0.34 11.33
N LEU A 386 -10.10 0.09 10.36
CA LEU A 386 -8.70 -0.21 10.64
C LEU A 386 -8.00 0.95 11.35
N ALA A 387 -8.32 2.20 10.98
CA ALA A 387 -7.70 3.38 11.58
C ALA A 387 -8.12 3.60 13.04
N LEU A 388 -9.37 3.32 13.38
CA LEU A 388 -9.92 3.62 14.69
C LEU A 388 -9.85 2.45 15.67
N PHE A 389 -9.86 1.21 15.16
CA PHE A 389 -9.93 0.00 15.99
C PHE A 389 -8.91 -0.02 17.13
N PRO A 390 -7.60 0.26 16.94
CA PRO A 390 -6.62 0.18 18.02
C PRO A 390 -6.86 1.17 19.17
N PHE A 391 -7.64 2.22 18.91
CA PHE A 391 -7.82 3.33 19.84
C PHE A 391 -9.16 3.31 20.56
N ILE A 392 -10.24 2.85 19.89
CA ILE A 392 -11.59 2.89 20.45
C ILE A 392 -12.31 1.53 20.46
N GLY A 393 -11.62 0.47 20.04
CA GLY A 393 -12.13 -0.89 20.03
C GLY A 393 -13.12 -1.20 18.91
N SER A 394 -13.50 -2.48 18.78
CA SER A 394 -14.26 -3.02 17.66
C SER A 394 -15.63 -2.37 17.47
N THR A 395 -16.43 -2.28 18.56
CA THR A 395 -17.81 -1.80 18.49
C THR A 395 -17.88 -0.33 18.09
N ALA A 396 -17.14 0.54 18.77
CA ALA A 396 -17.14 1.97 18.48
C ALA A 396 -16.55 2.27 17.09
N ALA A 397 -15.46 1.60 16.70
CA ALA A 397 -14.88 1.75 15.36
C ALA A 397 -15.86 1.31 14.26
N CYS A 398 -16.61 0.22 14.47
CA CYS A 398 -17.61 -0.26 13.52
C CYS A 398 -18.81 0.71 13.40
N GLU A 399 -19.29 1.26 14.51
CA GLU A 399 -20.36 2.27 14.51
C GLU A 399 -19.96 3.51 13.73
N VAL A 400 -18.75 4.04 13.98
CA VAL A 400 -18.22 5.18 13.25
C VAL A 400 -18.04 4.86 11.77
N ALA A 401 -17.45 3.71 11.42
CA ALA A 401 -17.23 3.30 10.04
C ALA A 401 -18.55 3.16 9.24
N ASN A 402 -19.63 2.75 9.91
CA ASN A 402 -20.96 2.56 9.34
C ASN A 402 -21.84 3.80 9.36
N ASP A 403 -21.40 4.89 9.98
CA ASP A 403 -22.16 6.15 10.02
C ASP A 403 -22.21 6.78 8.63
N THR A 404 -23.42 7.01 8.13
CA THR A 404 -23.64 7.60 6.79
C THR A 404 -23.62 9.13 6.80
N GLY A 405 -23.40 9.76 7.97
CA GLY A 405 -23.43 11.22 8.12
C GLY A 405 -24.82 11.85 7.92
N GLN A 406 -25.86 11.04 7.74
CA GLN A 406 -27.23 11.54 7.71
C GLN A 406 -27.73 11.72 9.14
N PRO A 407 -28.34 12.88 9.47
CA PRO A 407 -28.96 13.06 10.78
C PRO A 407 -30.01 11.95 10.99
N ARG A 408 -29.87 11.18 12.08
CA ARG A 408 -30.90 10.21 12.46
C ARG A 408 -32.22 10.97 12.52
N ARG A 409 -33.16 10.66 11.62
CA ARG A 409 -34.54 11.13 11.76
C ARG A 409 -35.02 10.63 13.12
N ARG A 410 -35.13 11.55 14.09
CA ARG A 410 -35.80 11.25 15.36
C ARG A 410 -37.23 10.87 14.99
N GLY A 411 -37.58 9.60 15.14
CA GLY A 411 -38.97 9.13 15.13
C GLY A 411 -39.64 9.47 16.46
#